data_e4391338a7c0efd1f85f432b00712808
#
_entry.id   e4391338a7c0efd1f85f432b00712808
#
_cell.length_a   1.000
_cell.length_b   1.000
_cell.length_c   1.000
_cell.angle_alpha   90.00
_cell.angle_beta   90.00
_cell.angle_gamma   90.00
#
_symmetry.space_group_name_H-M   'P 1'
#
loop_
_entity.id
_entity.type
_entity.pdbx_description
1 polymer ?
#
loop_
_entity_poly.entity_id
_entity_poly.type
_entity_poly.pdbx_seq_one_letter_code
_entity_poly.pdbx_strand_id
1 'polypeptide(L)'
;MLGIEPDKSLFEILCDNLKTAKTNYDVYIPWYIMTSRENNKQTMEFFEKNNYFNYPKDKIKFFIQGELPMVGTDGKILLDKEGIIKEAADGHGGIFEAMFKNNVVEDMKNNGVEWIFVGPVDNPLVKMVDEILIGVAVDKKVLAIGKSLVKANPKEKVGVFCKKNGKPAVIEYTEISDEMAEEKDKNGNLVYGESHINCNMFNIKAIEYIGNNKLPYHSAFKKATYMNEKGDIIEPSEPNSYKFESFIFDSFQKLDDMAILRVNREEEFAPVKGKTGVDSVETARELYNKYHNRS
;
A
#
# COMPACT_ATOMS: atom_id res chain seq x y z
N MET A 1 -16.48 2.74 7.87
CA MET A 1 -15.55 3.50 7.01
C MET A 1 -15.62 4.96 7.37
N LEU A 2 -14.49 5.63 7.41
CA LEU A 2 -14.41 7.03 7.80
C LEU A 2 -14.54 7.90 6.55
N GLY A 3 -15.63 8.66 6.42
CA GLY A 3 -15.81 9.63 5.34
C GLY A 3 -14.89 10.85 5.53
N ILE A 4 -14.25 11.31 4.48
CA ILE A 4 -13.45 12.55 4.49
C ILE A 4 -14.38 13.75 4.32
N GLU A 5 -15.30 13.71 3.37
CA GLU A 5 -16.44 14.61 3.31
C GLU A 5 -17.63 14.00 4.05
N PRO A 6 -18.60 14.80 4.53
CA PRO A 6 -19.73 14.30 5.33
C PRO A 6 -20.42 13.09 4.74
N ASP A 7 -20.49 12.99 3.43
CA ASP A 7 -21.27 11.99 2.71
C ASP A 7 -20.44 11.08 1.78
N LYS A 8 -19.09 11.23 1.75
CA LYS A 8 -18.22 10.43 0.88
C LYS A 8 -17.31 9.49 1.68
N SER A 9 -17.21 8.25 1.24
CA SER A 9 -16.20 7.31 1.72
C SER A 9 -14.87 7.47 1.00
N LEU A 10 -13.78 6.96 1.58
CA LEU A 10 -12.47 6.93 0.90
C LEU A 10 -12.56 6.17 -0.44
N PHE A 11 -13.28 5.06 -0.51
CA PHE A 11 -13.48 4.35 -1.78
C PHE A 11 -14.21 5.18 -2.83
N GLU A 12 -15.16 5.99 -2.43
CA GLU A 12 -15.88 6.87 -3.36
C GLU A 12 -14.97 7.97 -3.90
N ILE A 13 -14.13 8.56 -3.05
CA ILE A 13 -13.12 9.54 -3.47
C ILE A 13 -12.13 8.92 -4.46
N LEU A 14 -11.66 7.71 -4.20
CA LEU A 14 -10.80 6.97 -5.14
C LEU A 14 -11.53 6.67 -6.46
N CYS A 15 -12.81 6.29 -6.39
CA CYS A 15 -13.62 6.07 -7.58
C CYS A 15 -13.76 7.34 -8.44
N ASP A 16 -13.83 8.51 -7.82
CA ASP A 16 -13.93 9.78 -8.55
C ASP A 16 -12.67 10.07 -9.40
N ASN A 17 -11.48 9.61 -8.99
CA ASN A 17 -10.29 9.62 -9.84
C ASN A 17 -10.52 8.82 -11.14
N LEU A 18 -11.12 7.63 -11.03
CA LEU A 18 -11.39 6.77 -12.18
C LEU A 18 -12.49 7.34 -13.08
N LYS A 19 -13.50 7.98 -12.52
CA LYS A 19 -14.53 8.69 -13.29
C LYS A 19 -13.96 9.88 -14.03
N THR A 20 -13.05 10.64 -13.42
CA THR A 20 -12.33 11.72 -14.07
C THR A 20 -11.53 11.21 -15.26
N ALA A 21 -10.85 10.07 -15.12
CA ALA A 21 -10.15 9.43 -16.24
C ALA A 21 -11.12 9.03 -17.37
N LYS A 22 -12.31 8.49 -17.05
CA LYS A 22 -13.35 8.22 -18.06
C LYS A 22 -13.77 9.49 -18.78
N THR A 23 -13.92 10.60 -18.06
CA THR A 23 -14.29 11.89 -18.67
C THR A 23 -13.20 12.39 -19.59
N ASN A 24 -11.94 12.30 -19.19
CA ASN A 24 -10.80 12.88 -19.91
C ASN A 24 -10.35 12.04 -21.11
N TYR A 25 -10.41 10.71 -20.99
CA TYR A 25 -9.81 9.77 -21.97
C TYR A 25 -10.82 8.82 -22.63
N ASP A 26 -12.09 8.93 -22.26
CA ASP A 26 -13.18 8.04 -22.77
C ASP A 26 -12.92 6.54 -22.53
N VAL A 27 -12.23 6.19 -21.42
CA VAL A 27 -11.92 4.80 -21.07
C VAL A 27 -12.28 4.49 -19.63
N TYR A 28 -12.88 3.31 -19.38
CA TYR A 28 -13.05 2.78 -18.03
C TYR A 28 -11.81 1.97 -17.64
N ILE A 29 -11.07 2.45 -16.65
CA ILE A 29 -9.88 1.80 -16.11
C ILE A 29 -10.32 0.65 -15.19
N PRO A 30 -9.85 -0.60 -15.37
CA PRO A 30 -10.16 -1.68 -14.44
C PRO A 30 -9.64 -1.37 -13.04
N TRP A 31 -10.47 -1.59 -12.03
CA TRP A 31 -10.15 -1.36 -10.63
C TRP A 31 -10.07 -2.67 -9.85
N TYR A 32 -8.88 -3.03 -9.43
CA TYR A 32 -8.59 -4.25 -8.67
C TYR A 32 -8.38 -3.89 -7.20
N ILE A 33 -9.18 -4.48 -6.31
CA ILE A 33 -9.20 -4.15 -4.88
C ILE A 33 -8.75 -5.36 -4.08
N MET A 34 -7.56 -5.27 -3.48
CA MET A 34 -7.08 -6.28 -2.57
C MET A 34 -7.75 -6.13 -1.21
N THR A 35 -8.29 -7.23 -0.69
CA THR A 35 -8.93 -7.30 0.62
C THR A 35 -8.29 -8.40 1.45
N SER A 36 -8.48 -8.38 2.78
CA SER A 36 -8.16 -9.54 3.62
C SER A 36 -9.32 -10.53 3.63
N ARG A 37 -9.07 -11.77 4.03
CA ARG A 37 -10.13 -12.78 4.24
C ARG A 37 -11.19 -12.26 5.22
N GLU A 38 -10.76 -11.53 6.25
CA GLU A 38 -11.61 -10.98 7.29
C GLU A 38 -12.56 -9.89 6.76
N ASN A 39 -12.09 -8.96 5.92
CA ASN A 39 -12.86 -7.80 5.50
C ASN A 39 -13.47 -7.90 4.09
N ASN A 40 -13.14 -8.95 3.33
CA ASN A 40 -13.56 -9.09 1.93
C ASN A 40 -15.09 -8.99 1.77
N LYS A 41 -15.83 -9.80 2.53
CA LYS A 41 -17.30 -9.83 2.45
C LYS A 41 -17.89 -8.45 2.76
N GLN A 42 -17.47 -7.84 3.87
CA GLN A 42 -17.97 -6.52 4.28
C GLN A 42 -17.63 -5.43 3.25
N THR A 43 -16.45 -5.51 2.63
CA THR A 43 -16.06 -4.56 1.59
C THR A 43 -16.91 -4.71 0.35
N MET A 44 -17.15 -5.93 -0.12
CA MET A 44 -18.03 -6.18 -1.27
C MET A 44 -19.47 -5.71 -1.02
N GLU A 45 -20.04 -6.04 0.14
CA GLU A 45 -21.38 -5.58 0.54
C GLU A 45 -21.47 -4.05 0.59
N PHE A 46 -20.39 -3.38 1.03
CA PHE A 46 -20.32 -1.92 1.04
C PHE A 46 -20.36 -1.34 -0.39
N PHE A 47 -19.63 -1.93 -1.32
CA PHE A 47 -19.66 -1.51 -2.73
C PHE A 47 -21.04 -1.73 -3.34
N GLU A 48 -21.64 -2.88 -3.09
CA GLU A 48 -22.99 -3.20 -3.60
C GLU A 48 -24.05 -2.25 -3.04
N LYS A 49 -24.03 -2.00 -1.73
CA LYS A 49 -24.94 -1.05 -1.08
C LYS A 49 -24.83 0.38 -1.64
N ASN A 50 -23.65 0.78 -2.09
CA ASN A 50 -23.40 2.10 -2.67
C ASN A 50 -23.42 2.07 -4.22
N ASN A 51 -24.07 1.04 -4.82
CA ASN A 51 -24.19 0.89 -6.26
C ASN A 51 -22.83 1.08 -6.99
N TYR A 52 -21.76 0.51 -6.41
CA TYR A 52 -20.38 0.63 -6.94
C TYR A 52 -19.97 2.07 -7.26
N PHE A 53 -20.52 3.04 -6.53
CA PHE A 53 -20.30 4.50 -6.72
C PHE A 53 -20.61 4.97 -8.14
N ASN A 54 -21.56 4.32 -8.84
CA ASN A 54 -21.89 4.53 -10.26
C ASN A 54 -20.71 4.26 -11.22
N TYR A 55 -19.74 3.45 -10.83
CA TYR A 55 -18.72 2.89 -11.72
C TYR A 55 -19.15 1.52 -12.23
N PRO A 56 -18.82 1.11 -13.49
CA PRO A 56 -19.25 -0.17 -14.03
C PRO A 56 -18.77 -1.36 -13.18
N LYS A 57 -19.71 -2.19 -12.73
CA LYS A 57 -19.44 -3.34 -11.85
C LYS A 57 -18.47 -4.34 -12.48
N ASP A 58 -18.54 -4.55 -13.80
CA ASP A 58 -17.66 -5.43 -14.57
C ASP A 58 -16.20 -4.91 -14.63
N LYS A 59 -15.97 -3.65 -14.30
CA LYS A 59 -14.64 -3.03 -14.20
C LYS A 59 -14.04 -3.09 -12.79
N ILE A 60 -14.78 -3.59 -11.81
CA ILE A 60 -14.32 -3.71 -10.42
C ILE A 60 -14.13 -5.18 -10.06
N LYS A 61 -12.95 -5.54 -9.60
CA LYS A 61 -12.62 -6.91 -9.19
C LYS A 61 -11.99 -6.93 -7.81
N PHE A 62 -12.55 -7.75 -6.91
CA PHE A 62 -11.98 -7.99 -5.59
C PHE A 62 -11.13 -9.26 -5.62
N PHE A 63 -10.03 -9.24 -4.88
CA PHE A 63 -9.19 -10.41 -4.68
C PHE A 63 -8.62 -10.43 -3.27
N ILE A 64 -8.31 -11.61 -2.78
CA ILE A 64 -7.95 -11.81 -1.38
C ILE A 64 -6.43 -11.89 -1.23
N GLN A 65 -5.92 -11.13 -0.27
CA GLN A 65 -4.54 -11.14 0.19
C GLN A 65 -4.16 -12.50 0.78
N GLY A 66 -2.89 -12.87 0.69
CA GLY A 66 -2.33 -14.02 1.38
C GLY A 66 -2.27 -13.85 2.89
N GLU A 67 -2.21 -14.96 3.59
CA GLU A 67 -2.01 -15.02 5.04
C GLU A 67 -0.85 -15.96 5.36
N LEU A 68 -0.16 -15.72 6.48
CA LEU A 68 0.95 -16.51 6.98
C LEU A 68 0.70 -16.91 8.43
N PRO A 69 1.10 -18.12 8.84
CA PRO A 69 1.02 -18.58 10.23
C PRO A 69 1.77 -17.63 11.18
N MET A 70 1.16 -17.33 12.31
CA MET A 70 1.83 -16.66 13.42
C MET A 70 2.62 -17.67 14.25
N VAL A 71 3.82 -17.27 14.70
CA VAL A 71 4.75 -18.13 15.42
C VAL A 71 4.99 -17.57 16.82
N GLY A 72 4.88 -18.42 17.83
CA GLY A 72 5.18 -18.07 19.21
C GLY A 72 6.68 -17.87 19.46
N THR A 73 7.03 -17.36 20.63
CA THR A 73 8.44 -17.15 21.05
C THR A 73 9.24 -18.45 21.20
N ASP A 74 8.55 -19.59 21.30
CA ASP A 74 9.13 -20.95 21.33
C ASP A 74 9.34 -21.54 19.93
N GLY A 75 9.03 -20.79 18.87
CA GLY A 75 9.13 -21.23 17.48
C GLY A 75 7.98 -22.11 16.98
N LYS A 76 6.94 -22.33 17.79
CA LYS A 76 5.77 -23.11 17.38
C LYS A 76 4.71 -22.24 16.71
N ILE A 77 4.00 -22.81 15.75
CA ILE A 77 2.82 -22.19 15.12
C ILE A 77 1.72 -22.07 16.17
N LEU A 78 1.12 -20.89 16.25
CA LEU A 78 -0.01 -20.63 17.15
C LEU A 78 -1.32 -21.17 16.56
N LEU A 79 -2.21 -21.61 17.46
CA LEU A 79 -3.59 -21.96 17.13
C LEU A 79 -4.53 -20.84 17.57
N ASP A 80 -5.61 -20.63 16.81
CA ASP A 80 -6.68 -19.72 17.19
C ASP A 80 -7.63 -20.34 18.24
N LYS A 81 -8.74 -19.67 18.52
CA LYS A 81 -9.74 -20.13 19.52
C LYS A 81 -10.46 -21.41 19.13
N GLU A 82 -10.49 -21.73 17.85
CA GLU A 82 -11.10 -22.93 17.27
C GLU A 82 -10.11 -24.08 17.10
N GLY A 83 -8.84 -23.89 17.49
CA GLY A 83 -7.79 -24.88 17.33
C GLY A 83 -7.25 -24.98 15.90
N ILE A 84 -7.50 -23.98 15.07
CA ILE A 84 -7.00 -23.87 13.69
C ILE A 84 -5.70 -23.06 13.71
N ILE A 85 -4.83 -23.25 12.70
CA ILE A 85 -3.62 -22.44 12.56
C ILE A 85 -4.00 -20.96 12.55
N LYS A 86 -3.43 -20.21 13.50
CA LYS A 86 -3.62 -18.76 13.56
C LYS A 86 -2.79 -18.08 12.48
N GLU A 87 -3.47 -17.48 11.55
CA GLU A 87 -2.86 -16.75 10.42
C GLU A 87 -3.03 -15.24 10.59
N ALA A 88 -2.19 -14.49 9.90
CA ALA A 88 -2.29 -13.04 9.76
C ALA A 88 -1.89 -12.63 8.34
N ALA A 89 -2.44 -11.51 7.86
CA ALA A 89 -2.13 -10.98 6.54
C ALA A 89 -0.62 -10.85 6.31
N ASP A 90 -0.17 -11.25 5.12
CA ASP A 90 1.24 -11.40 4.72
C ASP A 90 1.93 -10.08 4.32
N GLY A 91 1.31 -8.92 4.63
CA GLY A 91 1.82 -7.60 4.31
C GLY A 91 1.41 -7.12 2.92
N HIS A 92 1.58 -5.83 2.65
CA HIS A 92 1.17 -5.26 1.37
C HIS A 92 2.06 -5.67 0.18
N GLY A 93 3.23 -6.27 0.41
CA GLY A 93 4.05 -6.89 -0.63
C GLY A 93 3.46 -8.21 -1.13
N GLY A 94 2.60 -8.87 -0.35
CA GLY A 94 1.83 -10.04 -0.77
C GLY A 94 0.91 -9.80 -1.97
N ILE A 95 0.69 -8.53 -2.34
CA ILE A 95 -0.14 -8.17 -3.50
C ILE A 95 0.31 -8.84 -4.79
N PHE A 96 1.62 -8.98 -5.02
CA PHE A 96 2.14 -9.60 -6.24
C PHE A 96 1.72 -11.07 -6.32
N GLU A 97 1.95 -11.84 -5.26
CA GLU A 97 1.55 -13.25 -5.20
C GLU A 97 0.01 -13.41 -5.24
N ALA A 98 -0.71 -12.53 -4.53
CA ALA A 98 -2.18 -12.54 -4.52
C ALA A 98 -2.77 -12.27 -5.91
N MET A 99 -2.20 -11.36 -6.71
CA MET A 99 -2.64 -11.12 -8.09
C MET A 99 -2.49 -12.37 -8.98
N PHE A 100 -1.43 -13.16 -8.80
CA PHE A 100 -1.27 -14.43 -9.53
C PHE A 100 -2.25 -15.50 -9.04
N LYS A 101 -2.33 -15.73 -7.74
CA LYS A 101 -3.21 -16.74 -7.14
C LYS A 101 -4.70 -16.54 -7.47
N ASN A 102 -5.11 -15.29 -7.66
CA ASN A 102 -6.49 -14.92 -7.98
C ASN A 102 -6.72 -14.65 -9.48
N ASN A 103 -5.79 -15.02 -10.37
CA ASN A 103 -5.85 -14.80 -11.82
C ASN A 103 -6.03 -13.32 -12.23
N VAL A 104 -5.62 -12.38 -11.38
CA VAL A 104 -5.74 -10.94 -11.62
C VAL A 104 -4.79 -10.49 -12.73
N VAL A 105 -3.56 -11.02 -12.75
CA VAL A 105 -2.58 -10.69 -13.79
C VAL A 105 -3.09 -11.11 -15.17
N GLU A 106 -3.69 -12.29 -15.27
CA GLU A 106 -4.25 -12.78 -16.54
C GLU A 106 -5.44 -11.90 -16.99
N ASP A 107 -6.30 -11.52 -16.05
CA ASP A 107 -7.40 -10.60 -16.31
C ASP A 107 -6.92 -9.21 -16.78
N MET A 108 -5.87 -8.66 -16.17
CA MET A 108 -5.22 -7.42 -16.60
C MET A 108 -4.71 -7.53 -18.04
N LYS A 109 -4.04 -8.61 -18.39
CA LYS A 109 -3.53 -8.87 -19.75
C LYS A 109 -4.67 -8.97 -20.78
N ASN A 110 -5.74 -9.69 -20.44
CA ASN A 110 -6.92 -9.81 -21.30
C ASN A 110 -7.66 -8.48 -21.50
N ASN A 111 -7.55 -7.55 -20.54
CA ASN A 111 -8.04 -6.17 -20.67
C ASN A 111 -7.03 -5.21 -21.31
N GLY A 112 -5.88 -5.68 -21.80
CA GLY A 112 -4.86 -4.85 -22.43
C GLY A 112 -4.14 -3.90 -21.49
N VAL A 113 -4.10 -4.20 -20.18
CA VAL A 113 -3.42 -3.36 -19.19
C VAL A 113 -1.91 -3.49 -19.32
N GLU A 114 -1.23 -2.39 -19.55
CA GLU A 114 0.23 -2.32 -19.63
C GLU A 114 0.89 -1.75 -18.37
N TRP A 115 0.20 -0.83 -17.70
CA TRP A 115 0.68 -0.17 -16.49
C TRP A 115 -0.33 -0.26 -15.37
N ILE A 116 0.13 -0.55 -14.16
CA ILE A 116 -0.67 -0.78 -12.98
C ILE A 116 -0.25 0.21 -11.89
N PHE A 117 -1.16 1.08 -11.48
CA PHE A 117 -0.97 1.89 -10.28
C PHE A 117 -1.32 1.04 -9.05
N VAL A 118 -0.41 0.96 -8.09
CA VAL A 118 -0.60 0.32 -6.79
C VAL A 118 -0.45 1.39 -5.72
N GLY A 119 -1.52 1.65 -5.01
CA GLY A 119 -1.56 2.71 -4.01
C GLY A 119 -2.45 2.39 -2.82
N PRO A 120 -2.35 3.22 -1.76
CA PRO A 120 -3.08 3.04 -0.52
C PRO A 120 -4.55 3.46 -0.66
N VAL A 121 -5.41 2.88 0.18
CA VAL A 121 -6.82 3.28 0.31
C VAL A 121 -6.99 4.47 1.27
N ASP A 122 -6.04 4.68 2.16
CA ASP A 122 -6.13 5.62 3.28
C ASP A 122 -5.76 7.08 2.92
N ASN A 123 -5.33 7.35 1.69
CA ASN A 123 -4.96 8.69 1.25
C ASN A 123 -5.99 9.29 0.28
N PRO A 124 -6.86 10.21 0.70
CA PRO A 124 -7.88 10.83 -0.16
C PRO A 124 -7.31 11.76 -1.24
N LEU A 125 -6.08 12.21 -1.12
CA LEU A 125 -5.41 13.04 -2.12
C LEU A 125 -4.61 12.23 -3.14
N VAL A 126 -4.67 10.90 -3.11
CA VAL A 126 -3.94 10.09 -4.07
C VAL A 126 -4.41 10.34 -5.50
N LYS A 127 -3.48 10.61 -6.40
CA LYS A 127 -3.75 10.68 -7.85
C LYS A 127 -3.40 9.32 -8.47
N MET A 128 -4.42 8.46 -8.61
CA MET A 128 -4.24 7.11 -9.16
C MET A 128 -3.99 7.13 -10.67
N VAL A 129 -4.61 8.08 -11.37
CA VAL A 129 -4.43 8.29 -12.80
C VAL A 129 -3.60 9.55 -12.99
N ASP A 130 -2.33 9.37 -13.28
CA ASP A 130 -1.33 10.44 -13.33
C ASP A 130 -0.49 10.29 -14.61
N GLU A 131 -0.76 11.17 -15.57
CA GLU A 131 -0.09 11.21 -16.88
C GLU A 131 1.40 11.50 -16.75
N ILE A 132 1.77 12.34 -15.79
CA ILE A 132 3.18 12.70 -15.55
C ILE A 132 3.92 11.49 -15.03
N LEU A 133 3.31 10.74 -14.12
CA LEU A 133 3.93 9.54 -13.55
C LEU A 133 4.23 8.51 -14.63
N ILE A 134 3.25 8.17 -15.49
CA ILE A 134 3.46 7.23 -16.58
C ILE A 134 4.41 7.80 -17.64
N GLY A 135 4.29 9.08 -17.97
CA GLY A 135 5.17 9.75 -18.94
C GLY A 135 6.64 9.69 -18.53
N VAL A 136 6.94 9.93 -17.26
CA VAL A 136 8.32 9.83 -16.73
C VAL A 136 8.81 8.38 -16.78
N ALA A 137 7.98 7.39 -16.44
CA ALA A 137 8.39 5.98 -16.51
C ALA A 137 8.74 5.54 -17.94
N VAL A 138 7.94 5.96 -18.91
CA VAL A 138 8.15 5.68 -20.34
C VAL A 138 9.41 6.40 -20.87
N ASP A 139 9.57 7.70 -20.56
CA ASP A 139 10.73 8.49 -20.96
C ASP A 139 12.04 7.89 -20.41
N LYS A 140 12.06 7.52 -19.14
CA LYS A 140 13.20 6.89 -18.46
C LYS A 140 13.39 5.42 -18.84
N LYS A 141 12.47 4.82 -19.58
CA LYS A 141 12.51 3.41 -19.98
C LYS A 141 12.64 2.45 -18.79
N VAL A 142 12.03 2.77 -17.67
CA VAL A 142 11.99 1.94 -16.45
C VAL A 142 10.68 1.16 -16.37
N LEU A 143 10.71 0.04 -15.65
CA LEU A 143 9.52 -0.80 -15.46
C LEU A 143 8.75 -0.50 -14.17
N ALA A 144 9.28 0.40 -13.34
CA ALA A 144 8.60 0.87 -12.14
C ALA A 144 8.94 2.34 -11.85
N ILE A 145 8.00 3.03 -11.24
CA ILE A 145 8.16 4.39 -10.75
C ILE A 145 7.37 4.56 -9.46
N GLY A 146 7.96 5.25 -8.48
CA GLY A 146 7.30 5.59 -7.22
C GLY A 146 7.12 7.09 -7.08
N LYS A 147 6.09 7.52 -6.34
CA LYS A 147 5.96 8.91 -5.90
C LYS A 147 6.70 9.12 -4.59
N SER A 148 7.35 10.26 -4.46
CA SER A 148 8.04 10.67 -3.24
C SER A 148 7.61 12.04 -2.77
N LEU A 149 7.85 12.30 -1.49
CA LEU A 149 7.73 13.61 -0.86
C LEU A 149 9.03 13.96 -0.17
N VAL A 150 9.29 15.25 -0.06
CA VAL A 150 10.36 15.70 0.85
C VAL A 150 9.95 15.39 2.28
N LYS A 151 10.81 14.67 3.02
CA LYS A 151 10.62 14.33 4.43
C LYS A 151 10.44 15.60 5.26
N ALA A 152 9.39 15.65 6.07
CA ALA A 152 9.05 16.84 6.85
C ALA A 152 10.09 17.13 7.94
N ASN A 153 10.67 16.08 8.52
CA ASN A 153 11.74 16.17 9.53
C ASN A 153 12.47 14.81 9.63
N PRO A 154 13.67 14.74 10.23
CA PRO A 154 14.43 13.50 10.38
C PRO A 154 13.68 12.34 11.05
N LYS A 155 12.75 12.64 11.95
CA LYS A 155 12.00 11.65 12.75
C LYS A 155 10.62 11.31 12.19
N GLU A 156 10.29 11.81 11.01
CA GLU A 156 9.03 11.44 10.35
C GLU A 156 8.99 9.92 10.10
N LYS A 157 7.88 9.29 10.51
CA LYS A 157 7.69 7.82 10.44
C LYS A 157 7.26 7.38 9.05
N VAL A 158 8.17 7.51 8.09
CA VAL A 158 7.98 7.09 6.69
C VAL A 158 9.23 6.36 6.20
N GLY A 159 9.06 5.37 5.35
CA GLY A 159 10.17 4.76 4.63
C GLY A 159 10.82 5.77 3.68
N VAL A 160 12.10 5.64 3.41
CA VAL A 160 12.84 6.55 2.52
C VAL A 160 13.48 5.81 1.37
N PHE A 161 13.37 6.37 0.17
CA PHE A 161 14.03 5.85 -1.01
C PHE A 161 15.55 5.95 -0.89
N CYS A 162 16.23 4.89 -1.29
CA CYS A 162 17.68 4.82 -1.34
C CYS A 162 18.16 3.86 -2.45
N LYS A 163 19.46 3.71 -2.59
CA LYS A 163 20.07 2.60 -3.33
C LYS A 163 20.79 1.67 -2.35
N LYS A 164 20.46 0.39 -2.38
CA LYS A 164 21.14 -0.67 -1.63
C LYS A 164 21.86 -1.59 -2.61
N ASN A 165 23.19 -1.65 -2.51
CA ASN A 165 24.03 -2.40 -3.44
C ASN A 165 23.80 -2.03 -4.92
N GLY A 166 23.59 -0.74 -5.18
CA GLY A 166 23.34 -0.21 -6.53
C GLY A 166 21.91 -0.37 -7.04
N LYS A 167 21.03 -1.09 -6.34
CA LYS A 167 19.64 -1.31 -6.72
C LYS A 167 18.68 -0.40 -5.94
N PRO A 168 17.53 -0.05 -6.53
CA PRO A 168 16.49 0.73 -5.83
C PRO A 168 16.03 0.01 -4.57
N ALA A 169 15.81 0.76 -3.50
CA ALA A 169 15.35 0.23 -2.23
C ALA A 169 14.61 1.32 -1.44
N VAL A 170 13.94 0.90 -0.38
CA VAL A 170 13.42 1.76 0.68
C VAL A 170 13.95 1.25 2.00
N ILE A 171 14.38 2.16 2.87
CA ILE A 171 14.71 1.86 4.26
C ILE A 171 13.51 2.29 5.11
N GLU A 172 12.96 1.38 5.90
CA GLU A 172 11.89 1.70 6.83
C GLU A 172 12.38 2.61 7.97
N TYR A 173 11.48 3.46 8.48
CA TYR A 173 11.82 4.37 9.58
C TYR A 173 12.24 3.64 10.88
N THR A 174 11.91 2.36 11.00
CA THR A 174 12.33 1.50 12.11
C THR A 174 13.72 0.88 11.91
N GLU A 175 14.27 0.95 10.71
CA GLU A 175 15.55 0.34 10.32
C GLU A 175 16.65 1.40 10.09
N ILE A 176 16.27 2.65 9.80
CA ILE A 176 17.23 3.76 9.61
C ILE A 176 17.81 4.19 10.96
N SER A 177 19.13 4.31 11.05
CA SER A 177 19.78 4.85 12.26
C SER A 177 19.51 6.36 12.41
N ASP A 178 19.58 6.87 13.64
CA ASP A 178 19.43 8.31 13.92
C ASP A 178 20.48 9.13 13.14
N GLU A 179 21.74 8.63 13.06
CA GLU A 179 22.80 9.27 12.32
C GLU A 179 22.46 9.41 10.82
N MET A 180 21.98 8.34 10.18
CA MET A 180 21.55 8.39 8.77
C MET A 180 20.32 9.28 8.58
N ALA A 181 19.37 9.23 9.52
CA ALA A 181 18.14 10.02 9.43
C ALA A 181 18.40 11.53 9.49
N GLU A 182 19.45 11.95 10.21
CA GLU A 182 19.85 13.35 10.41
C GLU A 182 20.93 13.82 9.42
N GLU A 183 21.51 12.91 8.62
CA GLU A 183 22.57 13.23 7.65
C GLU A 183 22.08 14.24 6.61
N LYS A 184 22.90 15.28 6.40
CA LYS A 184 22.61 16.36 5.45
C LYS A 184 23.66 16.47 4.35
N ASP A 185 23.20 16.80 3.18
CA ASP A 185 24.06 17.15 2.05
C ASP A 185 24.70 18.55 2.23
N LYS A 186 25.56 18.93 1.29
CA LYS A 186 26.24 20.25 1.28
C LYS A 186 25.28 21.45 1.19
N ASN A 187 24.02 21.23 0.82
CA ASN A 187 22.98 22.27 0.71
C ASN A 187 22.07 22.30 1.96
N GLY A 188 22.32 21.43 2.95
CA GLY A 188 21.54 21.31 4.17
C GLY A 188 20.28 20.46 4.05
N ASN A 189 20.04 19.79 2.92
CA ASN A 189 18.92 18.87 2.75
C ASN A 189 19.25 17.52 3.36
N LEU A 190 18.23 16.78 3.83
CA LEU A 190 18.42 15.42 4.29
C LEU A 190 18.88 14.52 3.14
N VAL A 191 19.95 13.75 3.34
CA VAL A 191 20.43 12.76 2.38
C VAL A 191 19.37 11.68 2.14
N TYR A 192 18.75 11.20 3.22
CA TYR A 192 17.61 10.28 3.18
C TYR A 192 16.29 11.05 3.31
N GLY A 193 16.06 12.00 2.40
CA GLY A 193 14.95 12.94 2.44
C GLY A 193 13.77 12.61 1.51
N GLU A 194 13.88 11.58 0.66
CA GLU A 194 12.79 11.18 -0.27
C GLU A 194 11.88 10.14 0.39
N SER A 195 10.76 10.61 0.96
CA SER A 195 9.78 9.73 1.59
C SER A 195 9.03 8.88 0.57
N HIS A 196 8.93 7.57 0.80
CA HIS A 196 8.07 6.65 0.05
C HIS A 196 6.64 6.73 0.60
N ILE A 197 5.68 7.11 -0.24
CA ILE A 197 4.27 7.29 0.15
C ILE A 197 3.35 6.17 -0.32
N ASN A 198 3.93 5.03 -0.65
CA ASN A 198 3.24 3.82 -1.13
C ASN A 198 2.39 4.04 -2.40
N CYS A 199 2.71 5.03 -3.21
CA CYS A 199 2.11 5.30 -4.51
C CYS A 199 3.10 4.88 -5.59
N ASN A 200 2.85 3.74 -6.23
CA ASN A 200 3.78 3.13 -7.17
C ASN A 200 3.06 2.76 -8.46
N MET A 201 3.78 2.83 -9.58
CA MET A 201 3.30 2.33 -10.85
C MET A 201 4.28 1.30 -11.41
N PHE A 202 3.76 0.18 -11.86
CA PHE A 202 4.54 -0.92 -12.42
C PHE A 202 4.06 -1.24 -13.83
N ASN A 203 5.00 -1.49 -14.72
CA ASN A 203 4.68 -2.14 -15.99
C ASN A 203 4.26 -3.60 -15.72
N ILE A 204 3.34 -4.15 -16.52
CA ILE A 204 2.86 -5.53 -16.36
C ILE A 204 4.02 -6.54 -16.37
N LYS A 205 5.09 -6.29 -17.14
CA LYS A 205 6.30 -7.13 -17.18
C LYS A 205 7.03 -7.16 -15.84
N ALA A 206 7.05 -6.02 -15.11
CA ALA A 206 7.61 -5.99 -13.76
C ALA A 206 6.76 -6.81 -12.80
N ILE A 207 5.43 -6.71 -12.87
CA ILE A 207 4.51 -7.52 -12.07
C ILE A 207 4.74 -9.01 -12.30
N GLU A 208 4.85 -9.44 -13.57
CA GLU A 208 5.13 -10.84 -13.92
C GLU A 208 6.47 -11.32 -13.36
N TYR A 209 7.52 -10.50 -13.51
CA TYR A 209 8.84 -10.85 -12.98
C TYR A 209 8.86 -10.94 -11.45
N ILE A 210 8.29 -9.94 -10.75
CA ILE A 210 8.25 -9.89 -9.29
C ILE A 210 7.41 -11.03 -8.74
N GLY A 211 6.22 -11.30 -9.30
CA GLY A 211 5.33 -12.34 -8.82
C GLY A 211 5.89 -13.75 -8.91
N ASN A 212 6.83 -14.00 -9.83
CA ASN A 212 7.57 -15.25 -9.94
C ASN A 212 8.78 -15.33 -8.99
N ASN A 213 9.10 -14.25 -8.26
CA ASN A 213 10.27 -14.16 -7.39
C ASN A 213 9.83 -13.72 -5.98
N LYS A 214 9.79 -14.65 -5.05
CA LYS A 214 9.35 -14.36 -3.67
C LYS A 214 10.08 -13.15 -3.08
N LEU A 215 9.31 -12.30 -2.42
CA LEU A 215 9.85 -11.20 -1.61
C LEU A 215 10.32 -11.72 -0.25
N PRO A 216 11.25 -11.04 0.42
CA PRO A 216 11.64 -11.37 1.77
C PRO A 216 10.48 -11.14 2.75
N TYR A 217 10.51 -11.85 3.86
CA TYR A 217 9.61 -11.58 4.97
C TYR A 217 10.34 -10.80 6.07
N HIS A 218 9.65 -9.79 6.58
CA HIS A 218 10.02 -9.05 7.78
C HIS A 218 9.22 -9.58 8.95
N SER A 219 9.83 -9.71 10.11
CA SER A 219 9.13 -10.17 11.31
C SER A 219 8.75 -8.98 12.19
N ALA A 220 7.51 -8.96 12.67
CA ALA A 220 7.01 -8.00 13.63
C ALA A 220 6.56 -8.73 14.90
N PHE A 221 7.12 -8.32 16.06
CA PHE A 221 6.75 -8.89 17.34
C PHE A 221 5.44 -8.28 17.82
N LYS A 222 4.41 -9.11 17.94
CA LYS A 222 3.02 -8.69 18.17
C LYS A 222 2.37 -9.50 19.27
N LYS A 223 1.33 -8.92 19.85
CA LYS A 223 0.45 -9.59 20.80
C LYS A 223 -0.60 -10.39 20.05
N ALA A 224 -0.73 -11.68 20.39
CA ALA A 224 -1.73 -12.56 19.78
C ALA A 224 -2.36 -13.47 20.84
N THR A 225 -3.67 -13.48 20.90
CA THR A 225 -4.45 -14.48 21.63
C THR A 225 -4.33 -15.82 20.93
N TYR A 226 -4.10 -16.91 21.67
CA TYR A 226 -3.90 -18.23 21.10
C TYR A 226 -4.43 -19.34 22.02
N MET A 227 -4.66 -20.53 21.46
CA MET A 227 -4.96 -21.74 22.24
C MET A 227 -3.64 -22.45 22.59
N ASN A 228 -3.47 -22.80 23.87
CA ASN A 228 -2.31 -23.57 24.31
C ASN A 228 -2.50 -25.09 24.07
N GLU A 229 -1.46 -25.88 24.36
CA GLU A 229 -1.50 -27.35 24.20
C GLU A 229 -2.54 -28.07 25.09
N LYS A 230 -3.06 -27.40 26.11
CA LYS A 230 -4.13 -27.95 26.99
C LYS A 230 -5.53 -27.56 26.53
N GLY A 231 -5.65 -26.78 25.46
CA GLY A 231 -6.92 -26.25 24.96
C GLY A 231 -7.39 -24.96 25.64
N ASP A 232 -6.58 -24.35 26.52
CA ASP A 232 -6.93 -23.09 27.16
C ASP A 232 -6.65 -21.90 26.21
N ILE A 233 -7.54 -20.91 26.22
CA ILE A 233 -7.34 -19.66 25.50
C ILE A 233 -6.48 -18.71 26.32
N ILE A 234 -5.34 -18.35 25.79
CA ILE A 234 -4.38 -17.43 26.41
C ILE A 234 -4.52 -16.07 25.79
N GLU A 235 -4.83 -15.07 26.60
CA GLU A 235 -4.86 -13.65 26.22
C GLU A 235 -3.64 -12.95 26.83
N PRO A 236 -2.55 -12.77 26.07
CA PRO A 236 -1.32 -12.19 26.62
C PRO A 236 -1.47 -10.70 26.91
N SER A 237 -0.82 -10.21 27.98
CA SER A 237 -0.71 -8.78 28.28
C SER A 237 0.34 -8.07 27.43
N GLU A 238 1.38 -8.80 27.02
CA GLU A 238 2.53 -8.31 26.27
C GLU A 238 2.68 -9.03 24.92
N PRO A 239 3.48 -8.51 23.98
CA PRO A 239 3.81 -9.22 22.75
C PRO A 239 4.37 -10.62 23.03
N ASN A 240 3.89 -11.62 22.29
CA ASN A 240 4.18 -13.04 22.52
C ASN A 240 4.39 -13.83 21.23
N SER A 241 4.34 -13.18 20.09
CA SER A 241 4.37 -13.87 18.79
C SER A 241 4.98 -13.04 17.69
N TYR A 242 5.47 -13.70 16.67
CA TYR A 242 5.97 -13.11 15.45
C TYR A 242 4.92 -13.22 14.34
N LYS A 243 4.62 -12.07 13.73
CA LYS A 243 3.90 -11.94 12.47
C LYS A 243 4.92 -11.71 11.36
N PHE A 244 4.70 -12.33 10.21
CA PHE A 244 5.56 -12.17 9.03
C PHE A 244 4.83 -11.37 7.95
N GLU A 245 5.53 -10.39 7.38
CA GLU A 245 4.98 -9.49 6.36
C GLU A 245 6.02 -9.24 5.27
N SER A 246 5.61 -9.21 4.02
CA SER A 246 6.39 -8.67 2.92
C SER A 246 5.96 -7.26 2.60
N PHE A 247 6.88 -6.43 2.11
CA PHE A 247 6.56 -5.06 1.75
C PHE A 247 6.70 -4.83 0.25
N ILE A 248 5.84 -3.97 -0.32
CA ILE A 248 5.84 -3.69 -1.75
C ILE A 248 7.19 -3.15 -2.25
N PHE A 249 7.86 -2.37 -1.42
CA PHE A 249 9.16 -1.77 -1.76
C PHE A 249 10.32 -2.79 -1.79
N ASP A 250 10.17 -3.99 -1.22
CA ASP A 250 11.16 -5.06 -1.40
C ASP A 250 11.23 -5.53 -2.85
N SER A 251 10.15 -5.31 -3.60
CA SER A 251 10.10 -5.59 -5.03
C SER A 251 11.07 -4.72 -5.85
N PHE A 252 11.39 -3.51 -5.36
CA PHE A 252 12.27 -2.59 -6.07
C PHE A 252 13.68 -3.18 -6.23
N GLN A 253 14.17 -3.91 -5.24
CA GLN A 253 15.46 -4.60 -5.30
C GLN A 253 15.52 -5.74 -6.33
N LYS A 254 14.36 -6.20 -6.83
CA LYS A 254 14.28 -7.17 -7.93
C LYS A 254 14.48 -6.52 -9.30
N LEU A 255 14.33 -5.20 -9.40
CA LEU A 255 14.49 -4.43 -10.61
C LEU A 255 15.93 -3.91 -10.73
N ASP A 256 16.38 -3.65 -11.95
CA ASP A 256 17.69 -3.05 -12.17
C ASP A 256 17.68 -1.55 -11.89
N ASP A 257 16.58 -0.87 -12.23
CA ASP A 257 16.38 0.54 -11.93
C ASP A 257 14.89 0.87 -11.80
N MET A 258 14.58 2.02 -11.20
CA MET A 258 13.26 2.63 -11.14
C MET A 258 13.37 4.16 -11.17
N ALA A 259 12.32 4.82 -11.57
CA ALA A 259 12.22 6.27 -11.45
C ALA A 259 11.51 6.68 -10.15
N ILE A 260 11.74 7.91 -9.72
CA ILE A 260 11.03 8.53 -8.59
C ILE A 260 10.52 9.88 -9.08
N LEU A 261 9.23 10.13 -8.88
CA LEU A 261 8.59 11.41 -9.12
C LEU A 261 8.31 12.09 -7.77
N ARG A 262 9.05 13.17 -7.49
CA ARG A 262 8.76 13.99 -6.32
C ARG A 262 7.50 14.81 -6.59
N VAL A 263 6.53 14.71 -5.66
CA VAL A 263 5.25 15.43 -5.73
C VAL A 263 5.11 16.40 -4.57
N ASN A 264 4.11 17.28 -4.66
CA ASN A 264 3.82 18.25 -3.60
C ASN A 264 2.99 17.57 -2.49
N ARG A 265 3.46 17.64 -1.26
CA ARG A 265 2.79 17.08 -0.07
C ARG A 265 1.34 17.57 0.07
N GLU A 266 1.11 18.87 -0.10
CA GLU A 266 -0.21 19.47 0.07
C GLU A 266 -1.22 19.05 -1.01
N GLU A 267 -0.75 18.45 -2.10
CA GLU A 267 -1.58 18.04 -3.23
C GLU A 267 -1.82 16.53 -3.31
N GLU A 268 -0.96 15.73 -2.67
CA GLU A 268 -1.00 14.27 -2.87
C GLU A 268 -0.88 13.45 -1.58
N PHE A 269 -0.82 14.09 -0.39
CA PHE A 269 -0.60 13.33 0.84
C PHE A 269 -1.42 13.84 2.02
N ALA A 270 -2.47 13.10 2.35
CA ALA A 270 -3.36 13.33 3.48
C ALA A 270 -3.82 12.00 4.11
N PRO A 271 -2.91 11.14 4.61
CA PRO A 271 -3.26 9.78 5.02
C PRO A 271 -4.14 9.76 6.27
N VAL A 272 -5.01 8.76 6.34
CA VAL A 272 -5.88 8.47 7.50
C VAL A 272 -5.38 7.21 8.19
N LYS A 273 -4.58 7.36 9.25
CA LYS A 273 -4.01 6.24 10.04
C LYS A 273 -4.62 6.09 11.42
N GLY A 274 -5.22 7.16 11.94
CA GLY A 274 -5.78 7.19 13.30
C GLY A 274 -7.11 7.93 13.39
N LYS A 275 -7.74 7.82 14.56
CA LYS A 275 -8.98 8.57 14.85
C LYS A 275 -8.70 10.03 15.19
N THR A 276 -7.56 10.30 15.85
CA THR A 276 -7.17 11.62 16.37
C THR A 276 -5.66 11.81 16.20
N GLY A 277 -5.22 13.07 16.22
CA GLY A 277 -3.80 13.43 16.11
C GLY A 277 -3.35 13.61 14.66
N VAL A 278 -2.05 13.44 14.43
CA VAL A 278 -1.45 13.49 13.10
C VAL A 278 -1.97 12.31 12.26
N ASP A 279 -2.19 12.52 10.98
CA ASP A 279 -2.74 11.50 10.06
C ASP A 279 -4.12 10.96 10.52
N SER A 280 -4.98 11.83 11.02
CA SER A 280 -6.35 11.53 11.44
C SER A 280 -7.36 11.87 10.36
N VAL A 281 -8.61 11.41 10.55
CA VAL A 281 -9.74 11.78 9.68
C VAL A 281 -9.90 13.30 9.60
N GLU A 282 -9.72 13.99 10.72
CA GLU A 282 -9.87 15.46 10.80
C GLU A 282 -8.79 16.18 9.98
N THR A 283 -7.52 15.84 10.22
CA THR A 283 -6.39 16.44 9.47
C THR A 283 -6.47 16.12 7.97
N ALA A 284 -6.84 14.90 7.61
CA ALA A 284 -7.01 14.52 6.21
C ALA A 284 -8.17 15.29 5.54
N ARG A 285 -9.28 15.51 6.25
CA ARG A 285 -10.41 16.32 5.77
C ARG A 285 -9.99 17.77 5.55
N GLU A 286 -9.25 18.38 6.47
CA GLU A 286 -8.75 19.74 6.33
C GLU A 286 -7.85 19.88 5.09
N LEU A 287 -6.89 18.95 4.90
CA LEU A 287 -6.00 18.96 3.74
C LEU A 287 -6.76 18.73 2.43
N TYR A 288 -7.71 17.80 2.40
CA TYR A 288 -8.55 17.52 1.25
C TYR A 288 -9.38 18.75 0.86
N ASN A 289 -10.06 19.37 1.81
CA ASN A 289 -10.86 20.57 1.56
C ASN A 289 -9.99 21.76 1.12
N LYS A 290 -8.82 21.95 1.74
CA LYS A 290 -7.86 22.98 1.36
C LYS A 290 -7.41 22.81 -0.09
N TYR A 291 -7.12 21.57 -0.51
CA TYR A 291 -6.72 21.28 -1.89
C TYR A 291 -7.84 21.58 -2.88
N HIS A 292 -9.05 21.08 -2.63
CA HIS A 292 -10.18 21.24 -3.55
C HIS A 292 -10.78 22.66 -3.57
N ASN A 293 -10.66 23.43 -2.50
CA ASN A 293 -11.08 24.83 -2.46
C ASN A 293 -10.08 25.79 -3.13
N ARG A 294 -8.90 25.32 -3.52
CA ARG A 294 -7.90 26.06 -4.28
C ARG A 294 -8.04 25.93 -5.80
N SER A 295 -8.82 24.99 -6.26
CA SER A 295 -9.16 24.79 -7.67
C SER A 295 -10.52 25.43 -7.97
#